data_6d48db2feb8031b59afc53c83f33e75a
#
_entry.id   6d48db2feb8031b59afc53c83f33e75a
#
_cell.length_a   1.000
_cell.length_b   1.000
_cell.length_c   1.000
_cell.angle_alpha   90.00
_cell.angle_beta   90.00
_cell.angle_gamma   90.00
#
_symmetry.space_group_name_H-M   'P 1'
#
loop_
_entity.id
_entity.type
_entity.pdbx_description
1 polymer ?
#
loop_
_entity_poly.entity_id
_entity_poly.type
_entity_poly.pdbx_seq_one_letter_code
_entity_poly.pdbx_strand_id
1 'polypeptide(L)' 'MNLEEKVQQWFVDRNLHEANPVKQFLKLMEESGELFEGIAKDKSELIYDALGDIQVVLIGLDQQIKNG' A
#
# COMPACT_ATOMS: atom_id res chain seq x y z
N MET A 1 -0.60 -15.58 -11.18
CA MET A 1 0.08 -14.43 -10.53
C MET A 1 -0.28 -14.35 -9.05
N ASN A 2 0.69 -14.17 -8.18
CA ASN A 2 0.46 -13.90 -6.77
C ASN A 2 0.11 -12.41 -6.56
N LEU A 3 -0.17 -12.03 -5.33
CA LEU A 3 -0.55 -10.64 -5.01
C LEU A 3 0.56 -9.65 -5.39
N GLU A 4 1.80 -9.96 -5.05
CA GLU A 4 2.93 -9.08 -5.37
C GLU A 4 3.03 -8.82 -6.87
N GLU A 5 2.98 -9.87 -7.68
CA GLU A 5 3.06 -9.74 -9.13
C GLU A 5 1.88 -8.95 -9.71
N LYS A 6 0.67 -9.17 -9.17
CA LYS A 6 -0.53 -8.44 -9.62
C LYS A 6 -0.41 -6.95 -9.33
N VAL A 7 0.06 -6.60 -8.15
CA VAL A 7 0.22 -5.18 -7.77
C VAL A 7 1.33 -4.53 -8.61
N GLN A 8 2.44 -5.23 -8.80
CA GLN A 8 3.54 -4.73 -9.63
C GLN A 8 3.07 -4.47 -11.07
N GLN A 9 2.30 -5.39 -11.64
CA GLN A 9 1.75 -5.23 -12.99
C GLN A 9 0.77 -4.06 -13.05
N TRP A 10 -0.06 -3.90 -12.04
CA TRP A 10 -1.00 -2.78 -11.94
C TRP A 10 -0.27 -1.44 -11.99
N PHE A 11 0.86 -1.33 -11.26
CA PHE A 11 1.70 -0.13 -11.26
C PHE A 11 2.36 0.11 -12.62
N VAL A 12 2.86 -0.96 -13.26
CA VAL A 12 3.45 -0.86 -14.61
C VAL A 12 2.42 -0.39 -15.62
N ASP A 13 1.22 -0.97 -15.61
CA ASP A 13 0.13 -0.63 -16.55
C ASP A 13 -0.27 0.84 -16.44
N ARG A 14 -0.10 1.46 -15.29
CA ARG A 14 -0.44 2.86 -15.05
C ARG A 14 0.79 3.78 -15.05
N ASN A 15 1.94 3.23 -15.41
CA ASN A 15 3.21 3.96 -15.42
C ASN A 15 3.54 4.58 -14.05
N LEU A 16 3.17 3.90 -12.97
CA LEU A 16 3.43 4.34 -11.61
C LEU A 16 4.69 3.72 -11.00
N HIS A 17 5.23 2.67 -11.61
CA HIS A 17 6.39 1.92 -11.10
C HIS A 17 7.67 2.77 -11.07
N GLU A 18 7.75 3.83 -11.87
CA GLU A 18 8.89 4.75 -11.89
C GLU A 18 8.58 6.10 -11.23
N ALA A 19 7.40 6.22 -10.62
CA ALA A 19 7.00 7.46 -9.96
C ALA A 19 7.78 7.68 -8.66
N ASN A 20 7.82 8.93 -8.22
CA ASN A 20 8.43 9.28 -6.95
C ASN A 20 7.67 8.58 -5.82
N PRO A 21 8.37 7.87 -4.90
CA PRO A 21 7.70 7.08 -3.87
C PRO A 21 7.03 7.90 -2.76
N VAL A 22 7.18 9.21 -2.75
CA VAL A 22 6.61 10.07 -1.68
C VAL A 22 5.10 9.88 -1.54
N LYS A 23 4.36 9.80 -2.65
CA LYS A 23 2.91 9.63 -2.59
C LYS A 23 2.51 8.28 -1.99
N GLN A 24 3.25 7.22 -2.31
CA GLN A 24 3.01 5.91 -1.71
C GLN A 24 3.38 5.90 -0.23
N PHE A 25 4.42 6.61 0.15
CA PHE A 25 4.78 6.75 1.55
C PHE A 25 3.69 7.48 2.34
N LEU A 26 3.13 8.55 1.78
CA LEU A 26 2.02 9.27 2.41
C LEU A 26 0.79 8.37 2.56
N LYS A 27 0.51 7.55 1.55
CA LYS A 27 -0.57 6.57 1.61
C LYS A 27 -0.33 5.56 2.72
N LEU A 28 0.90 5.09 2.89
CA LEU A 28 1.27 4.19 3.97
C LEU A 28 0.99 4.80 5.34
N MET A 29 1.31 6.08 5.52
CA MET A 29 1.04 6.79 6.78
C MET A 29 -0.45 6.90 7.04
N GLU A 30 -1.25 7.20 6.01
CA GLU A 30 -2.70 7.29 6.10
C GLU A 30 -3.31 5.95 6.51
N GLU A 31 -2.94 4.87 5.82
CA GLU A 31 -3.46 3.53 6.10
C GLU A 31 -3.00 3.02 7.48
N SER A 32 -1.79 3.38 7.90
CA SER A 32 -1.30 3.06 9.24
C SER A 32 -2.13 3.74 10.33
N GLY A 33 -2.57 4.97 10.08
CA GLY A 33 -3.47 5.70 10.97
C GLY A 33 -4.84 5.03 11.09
N GLU A 34 -5.37 4.55 9.97
CA GLU A 34 -6.64 3.80 9.96
C GLU A 34 -6.52 2.48 10.71
N LEU A 35 -5.40 1.78 10.56
CA LEU A 35 -5.12 0.55 11.31
C LEU A 35 -5.06 0.85 12.81
N PHE A 36 -4.37 1.91 13.21
CA PHE A 36 -4.29 2.34 14.59
C PHE A 36 -5.69 2.62 15.16
N GLU A 37 -6.51 3.36 14.42
CA GLU A 37 -7.87 3.67 14.83
C GLU A 37 -8.71 2.41 14.99
N GLY A 38 -8.60 1.48 14.03
CA GLY A 38 -9.32 0.21 14.09
C GLY A 38 -8.98 -0.60 15.32
N ILE A 39 -7.69 -0.68 15.66
CA ILE A 39 -7.22 -1.41 16.84
C ILE A 39 -7.68 -0.70 18.11
N ALA A 40 -7.51 0.63 18.17
CA ALA A 40 -7.88 1.42 19.35
C ALA A 40 -9.37 1.35 19.66
N LYS A 41 -10.20 1.28 18.62
CA LYS A 41 -11.67 1.28 18.76
C LYS A 41 -12.29 -0.11 18.59
N ASP A 42 -11.48 -1.13 18.44
CA ASP A 42 -11.90 -2.52 18.25
C ASP A 42 -12.90 -2.67 17.07
N LYS A 43 -12.53 -2.08 15.93
CA LYS A 43 -13.33 -2.13 14.70
C LYS A 43 -12.70 -3.09 13.70
N SER A 44 -13.15 -4.34 13.68
CA SER A 44 -12.54 -5.40 12.85
C SER A 44 -12.54 -5.08 11.36
N GLU A 45 -13.60 -4.50 10.81
CA GLU A 45 -13.66 -4.16 9.39
C GLU A 45 -12.57 -3.16 9.00
N LEU A 46 -12.38 -2.14 9.84
CA LEU A 46 -11.37 -1.13 9.60
C LEU A 46 -9.96 -1.73 9.68
N ILE A 47 -9.74 -2.66 10.61
CA ILE A 47 -8.48 -3.38 10.76
C ILE A 47 -8.16 -4.19 9.49
N TYR A 48 -9.12 -5.00 9.02
CA TYR A 48 -8.90 -5.86 7.86
C TYR A 48 -8.70 -5.05 6.58
N ASP A 49 -9.48 -3.99 6.38
CA ASP A 49 -9.33 -3.13 5.22
C ASP A 49 -7.96 -2.44 5.22
N ALA A 50 -7.54 -1.92 6.36
CA ALA A 50 -6.24 -1.25 6.49
C ALA A 50 -5.08 -2.22 6.27
N LEU A 51 -5.16 -3.45 6.81
CA LEU A 51 -4.12 -4.45 6.60
C LEU A 51 -3.96 -4.82 5.13
N GLY A 52 -5.09 -4.98 4.41
CA GLY A 52 -5.05 -5.26 2.97
C GLY A 52 -4.44 -4.09 2.19
N ASP A 53 -4.87 -2.87 2.48
CA ASP A 53 -4.37 -1.68 1.80
C ASP A 53 -2.89 -1.45 2.07
N ILE A 54 -2.42 -1.68 3.30
CA ILE A 54 -1.00 -1.55 3.65
C ILE A 54 -0.15 -2.53 2.84
N GLN A 55 -0.59 -3.77 2.65
CA GLN A 55 0.15 -4.74 1.85
C GLN A 55 0.32 -4.27 0.42
N VAL A 56 -0.74 -3.75 -0.20
CA VAL A 56 -0.69 -3.22 -1.57
C VAL A 56 0.25 -2.01 -1.65
N VAL A 57 0.13 -1.09 -0.71
CA VAL A 57 0.97 0.11 -0.67
C VAL A 57 2.45 -0.26 -0.51
N LEU A 58 2.77 -1.23 0.35
CA LEU A 58 4.16 -1.67 0.55
C LEU A 58 4.75 -2.29 -0.71
N ILE A 59 3.98 -3.09 -1.44
CA ILE A 59 4.45 -3.68 -2.69
C ILE A 59 4.77 -2.58 -3.71
N GLY A 60 3.86 -1.61 -3.86
CA GLY A 60 4.07 -0.50 -4.80
C GLY A 60 5.24 0.38 -4.40
N LEU A 61 5.36 0.69 -3.11
CA LEU A 61 6.45 1.50 -2.59
C LEU A 61 7.81 0.80 -2.81
N ASP A 62 7.88 -0.50 -2.50
CA ASP A 62 9.07 -1.31 -2.73
C ASP A 62 9.50 -1.28 -4.20
N GLN A 63 8.54 -1.47 -5.10
CA GLN A 63 8.79 -1.42 -6.55
C GLN A 63 9.33 -0.07 -6.99
N GLN A 64 8.72 1.02 -6.53
CA GLN A 64 9.14 2.38 -6.88
C GLN A 64 10.56 2.69 -6.38
N ILE A 65 10.87 2.28 -5.15
CA ILE A 65 12.20 2.51 -4.57
C ILE A 65 13.26 1.73 -5.35
N LYS A 66 12.99 0.47 -5.70
CA LYS A 66 13.92 -0.38 -6.42
C LYS A 66 14.13 0.04 -7.88
N ASN A 67 13.12 0.69 -8.48
CA ASN A 67 13.21 1.20 -9.85
C ASN A 67 13.75 2.63 -9.92
N GLY A 68 13.81 3.30 -8.80
CA GLY A 68 14.41 4.62 -8.72
C GLY A 68 15.91 4.51 -8.46
#